data_b100c6b9ece4822530d6624712695622
#
_entry.id   b100c6b9ece4822530d6624712695622
#
_cell.length_a   1.000
_cell.length_b   1.000
_cell.length_c   1.000
_cell.angle_alpha   90.00
_cell.angle_beta   90.00
_cell.angle_gamma   90.00
#
_symmetry.space_group_name_H-M   'P 1'
#
loop_
_entity.id
_entity.type
_entity.pdbx_description
1 polymer ?
#
loop_
_entity_poly.entity_id
_entity_poly.type
_entity_poly.pdbx_seq_one_letter_code
_entity_poly.pdbx_strand_id
1 'polypeptide(L)'
;MRNVVKALLFTVILFILIIISEVVLIPGLDIRKNGIFKQANYELLGEKKNTIDVIFVGDSLVYSSISPMEIWNNYGYTTFDCTEAAQVISDAYSYLKVAIENQHPKIIMMEANVMFRNPSKRKFKDKIAYILKQLVPIAKYHDNWKKYIGGFSKNNWINPDKGYKYITDIKSSKNKNYMHFSNKYEMIPEQNIHYIEKIIDLCKENNVKLVLVSMPSQKSWRYKKHNTASKIALENKLEFIDLNLANLNIDWKTDTKDNGSHLNYLGAKKVSNYIGKYLMNTNLVVDHRNDIRYESWYKALEKYEKVSFNK
;
A
#
# COMPACT_ATOMS: atom_id res chain seq x y z
N MET A 1 15.72 42.37 21.40
CA MET A 1 15.78 42.41 19.92
C MET A 1 16.83 41.44 19.34
N ARG A 2 18.13 41.54 19.67
CA ARG A 2 19.21 40.69 19.06
C ARG A 2 18.96 39.16 19.21
N ASN A 3 18.43 38.67 20.32
CA ASN A 3 18.13 37.24 20.52
C ASN A 3 16.91 36.77 19.77
N VAL A 4 15.90 37.62 19.59
CA VAL A 4 14.70 37.33 18.78
C VAL A 4 15.07 37.20 17.30
N VAL A 5 15.93 38.09 16.79
CA VAL A 5 16.42 38.02 15.41
C VAL A 5 17.24 36.75 15.18
N LYS A 6 18.12 36.36 16.15
CA LYS A 6 18.88 35.10 16.05
C LYS A 6 17.97 33.88 16.06
N ALA A 7 16.95 33.86 16.91
CA ALA A 7 15.97 32.77 16.97
C ALA A 7 15.18 32.65 15.66
N LEU A 8 14.73 33.78 15.11
CA LEU A 8 14.05 33.81 13.80
C LEU A 8 14.97 33.28 12.67
N LEU A 9 16.22 33.77 12.62
CA LEU A 9 17.17 33.33 11.61
C LEU A 9 17.46 31.81 11.72
N PHE A 10 17.64 31.30 12.94
CA PHE A 10 17.80 29.88 13.19
C PHE A 10 16.60 29.07 12.70
N THR A 11 15.37 29.51 13.01
CA THR A 11 14.15 28.85 12.57
C THR A 11 14.03 28.81 11.06
N VAL A 12 14.37 29.91 10.37
CA VAL A 12 14.33 29.96 8.89
C VAL A 12 15.37 29.01 8.30
N ILE A 13 16.61 29.02 8.82
CA ILE A 13 17.66 28.09 8.34
C ILE A 13 17.25 26.64 8.57
N LEU A 14 16.71 26.31 9.75
CA LEU A 14 16.23 24.96 10.05
C LEU A 14 15.13 24.52 9.08
N PHE A 15 14.18 25.41 8.78
CA PHE A 15 13.11 25.14 7.83
C PHE A 15 13.64 24.88 6.41
N ILE A 16 14.60 25.68 5.96
CA ILE A 16 15.28 25.49 4.66
C ILE A 16 16.00 24.14 4.62
N LEU A 17 16.71 23.77 5.69
CA LEU A 17 17.41 22.49 5.78
C LEU A 17 16.43 21.29 5.73
N ILE A 18 15.27 21.39 6.37
CA ILE A 18 14.22 20.36 6.30
C ILE A 18 13.75 20.21 4.85
N ILE A 19 13.46 21.32 4.15
CA ILE A 19 13.01 21.28 2.75
C ILE A 19 14.08 20.64 1.85
N ILE A 20 15.33 21.04 1.99
CA ILE A 20 16.44 20.46 1.21
C ILE A 20 16.55 18.96 1.48
N SER A 21 16.44 18.57 2.74
CA SER A 21 16.48 17.15 3.12
C SER A 21 15.33 16.34 2.51
N GLU A 22 14.12 16.90 2.42
CA GLU A 22 12.99 16.25 1.77
C GLU A 22 13.25 16.04 0.26
N VAL A 23 13.78 17.05 -0.42
CA VAL A 23 14.13 16.95 -1.85
C VAL A 23 15.15 15.85 -2.12
N VAL A 24 16.13 15.72 -1.21
CA VAL A 24 17.22 14.76 -1.37
C VAL A 24 16.81 13.33 -0.98
N LEU A 25 16.05 13.18 0.11
CA LEU A 25 15.79 11.87 0.72
C LEU A 25 14.49 11.21 0.29
N ILE A 26 13.52 11.97 -0.26
CA ILE A 26 12.25 11.43 -0.71
C ILE A 26 12.34 11.08 -2.20
N PRO A 27 12.15 9.80 -2.57
CA PRO A 27 12.23 9.38 -3.97
C PRO A 27 11.14 10.04 -4.81
N GLY A 28 11.51 10.51 -6.00
CA GLY A 28 10.56 11.05 -6.98
C GLY A 28 9.85 12.34 -6.57
N LEU A 29 10.29 13.03 -5.50
CA LEU A 29 9.70 14.30 -5.09
C LEU A 29 9.98 15.38 -6.13
N ASP A 30 8.95 15.82 -6.85
CA ASP A 30 8.97 17.02 -7.69
C ASP A 30 8.17 18.13 -7.00
N ILE A 31 8.88 19.04 -6.34
CA ILE A 31 8.26 20.17 -5.61
C ILE A 31 7.39 21.03 -6.51
N ARG A 32 7.76 21.17 -7.78
CA ARG A 32 7.01 22.01 -8.74
C ARG A 32 5.63 21.43 -9.04
N LYS A 33 5.51 20.09 -9.09
CA LYS A 33 4.26 19.38 -9.39
C LYS A 33 3.47 19.01 -8.15
N ASN A 34 4.15 18.56 -7.09
CA ASN A 34 3.51 17.91 -5.95
C ASN A 34 3.35 18.83 -4.74
N GLY A 35 4.10 19.95 -4.68
CA GLY A 35 4.19 20.82 -3.50
C GLY A 35 4.96 20.14 -2.36
N ILE A 36 5.45 20.95 -1.42
CA ILE A 36 6.32 20.49 -0.33
C ILE A 36 5.60 19.58 0.68
N PHE A 37 4.29 19.77 0.84
CA PHE A 37 3.47 19.10 1.87
C PHE A 37 2.39 18.18 1.30
N LYS A 38 2.46 17.84 0.00
CA LYS A 38 1.46 16.96 -0.59
C LYS A 38 1.71 15.53 -0.14
N GLN A 39 0.71 14.95 0.49
CA GLN A 39 0.69 13.52 0.76
C GLN A 39 0.70 12.75 -0.55
N ALA A 40 1.72 11.94 -0.71
CA ALA A 40 1.76 10.97 -1.77
C ALA A 40 2.46 9.72 -1.24
N ASN A 41 2.18 8.60 -1.82
CA ASN A 41 3.07 7.47 -1.69
C ASN A 41 4.33 7.79 -2.52
N TYR A 42 5.31 8.45 -1.90
CA TYR A 42 6.53 8.90 -2.57
C TYR A 42 7.33 7.76 -3.19
N GLU A 43 7.17 6.55 -2.68
CA GLU A 43 7.80 5.37 -3.26
C GLU A 43 7.23 5.06 -4.64
N LEU A 44 5.93 5.26 -4.85
CA LEU A 44 5.30 5.17 -6.16
C LEU A 44 5.82 6.24 -7.12
N LEU A 45 6.05 7.46 -6.64
CA LEU A 45 6.59 8.56 -7.46
C LEU A 45 8.04 8.32 -7.90
N GLY A 46 8.77 7.42 -7.23
CA GLY A 46 10.08 6.94 -7.66
C GLY A 46 10.04 5.95 -8.81
N GLU A 47 8.86 5.39 -9.13
CA GLU A 47 8.68 4.49 -10.26
C GLU A 47 8.58 5.28 -11.57
N LYS A 48 8.97 4.62 -12.67
CA LYS A 48 8.79 5.20 -14.00
C LYS A 48 7.30 5.39 -14.28
N LYS A 49 6.93 6.54 -14.87
CA LYS A 49 5.51 6.83 -15.17
C LYS A 49 4.94 5.81 -16.16
N ASN A 50 3.65 5.50 -15.97
CA ASN A 50 2.88 4.60 -16.84
C ASN A 50 3.50 3.19 -16.95
N THR A 51 4.07 2.69 -15.84
CA THR A 51 4.66 1.34 -15.80
C THR A 51 4.03 0.42 -14.75
N ILE A 52 3.02 0.89 -14.03
CA ILE A 52 2.30 0.09 -13.03
C ILE A 52 0.87 -0.13 -13.50
N ASP A 53 0.53 -1.38 -13.83
CA ASP A 53 -0.81 -1.73 -14.31
C ASP A 53 -1.82 -1.92 -13.16
N VAL A 54 -1.37 -2.36 -11.99
CA VAL A 54 -2.26 -2.66 -10.86
C VAL A 54 -1.78 -1.95 -9.60
N ILE A 55 -2.69 -1.22 -8.97
CA ILE A 55 -2.44 -0.55 -7.69
C ILE A 55 -3.26 -1.25 -6.61
N PHE A 56 -2.59 -1.69 -5.55
CA PHE A 56 -3.24 -2.06 -4.31
C PHE A 56 -3.27 -0.86 -3.37
N VAL A 57 -4.41 -0.61 -2.74
CA VAL A 57 -4.55 0.43 -1.72
C VAL A 57 -5.18 -0.14 -0.46
N GLY A 58 -4.61 0.17 0.69
CA GLY A 58 -5.07 -0.38 1.95
C GLY A 58 -4.07 -0.20 3.09
N ASP A 59 -4.31 -0.92 4.16
CA ASP A 59 -3.48 -0.82 5.35
C ASP A 59 -2.39 -1.91 5.43
N SER A 60 -1.94 -2.19 6.64
CA SER A 60 -0.92 -3.21 6.92
C SER A 60 -1.30 -4.62 6.46
N LEU A 61 -2.57 -4.89 6.24
CA LEU A 61 -3.01 -6.18 5.72
C LEU A 61 -2.54 -6.37 4.28
N VAL A 62 -2.56 -5.31 3.45
CA VAL A 62 -2.07 -5.38 2.07
C VAL A 62 -0.56 -5.57 2.03
N TYR A 63 0.22 -4.66 2.63
CA TYR A 63 1.68 -4.74 2.54
C TYR A 63 2.30 -5.97 3.21
N SER A 64 1.54 -6.72 3.99
CA SER A 64 1.97 -8.02 4.54
C SER A 64 1.45 -9.23 3.78
N SER A 65 0.52 -9.03 2.84
CA SER A 65 -0.13 -10.14 2.12
C SER A 65 0.13 -10.16 0.63
N ILE A 66 0.45 -9.01 0.01
CA ILE A 66 0.72 -8.92 -1.42
C ILE A 66 2.20 -8.65 -1.63
N SER A 67 2.85 -9.51 -2.40
CA SER A 67 4.22 -9.30 -2.87
C SER A 67 4.22 -9.03 -4.38
N PRO A 68 4.41 -7.77 -4.79
CA PRO A 68 4.53 -7.42 -6.21
C PRO A 68 5.63 -8.20 -6.93
N MET A 69 6.72 -8.54 -6.25
CA MET A 69 7.81 -9.30 -6.84
C MET A 69 7.44 -10.77 -7.10
N GLU A 70 6.61 -11.38 -6.25
CA GLU A 70 6.06 -12.73 -6.52
C GLU A 70 5.10 -12.71 -7.73
N ILE A 71 4.29 -11.65 -7.87
CA ILE A 71 3.39 -11.49 -9.03
C ILE A 71 4.21 -11.24 -10.29
N TRP A 72 5.21 -10.37 -10.24
CA TRP A 72 6.11 -10.13 -11.36
C TRP A 72 6.84 -11.40 -11.80
N ASN A 73 7.45 -12.13 -10.87
CA ASN A 73 8.20 -13.33 -11.17
C ASN A 73 7.34 -14.38 -11.86
N ASN A 74 6.14 -14.63 -11.33
CA ASN A 74 5.28 -15.71 -11.82
C ASN A 74 4.47 -15.34 -13.07
N TYR A 75 4.08 -14.06 -13.23
CA TYR A 75 3.11 -13.63 -14.23
C TYR A 75 3.59 -12.46 -15.12
N GLY A 76 4.66 -11.77 -14.75
CA GLY A 76 5.15 -10.59 -15.48
C GLY A 76 4.29 -9.34 -15.31
N TYR A 77 3.34 -9.33 -14.37
CA TYR A 77 2.46 -8.19 -14.14
C TYR A 77 3.09 -7.19 -13.18
N THR A 78 2.92 -5.91 -13.50
CA THR A 78 3.43 -4.81 -12.68
C THR A 78 2.39 -4.36 -11.67
N THR A 79 2.69 -4.57 -10.39
CA THR A 79 1.79 -4.20 -9.30
C THR A 79 2.51 -3.35 -8.26
N PHE A 80 1.78 -2.52 -7.51
CA PHE A 80 2.36 -1.67 -6.46
C PHE A 80 1.41 -1.52 -5.28
N ASP A 81 1.97 -1.61 -4.05
CA ASP A 81 1.21 -1.48 -2.81
C ASP A 81 1.25 -0.03 -2.30
N CYS A 82 0.24 0.76 -2.62
CA CYS A 82 0.03 2.12 -2.11
C CYS A 82 -0.56 2.09 -0.70
N THR A 83 0.23 1.69 0.29
CA THR A 83 -0.26 1.32 1.61
C THR A 83 0.42 2.07 2.74
N GLU A 84 -0.30 2.24 3.84
CA GLU A 84 0.24 2.73 5.09
C GLU A 84 -0.33 1.96 6.30
N ALA A 85 0.46 1.83 7.38
CA ALA A 85 -0.03 1.21 8.61
C ALA A 85 -1.26 1.96 9.14
N ALA A 86 -2.34 1.22 9.41
CA ALA A 86 -3.61 1.77 9.88
C ALA A 86 -4.21 2.84 8.92
N GLN A 87 -3.98 2.70 7.62
CA GLN A 87 -4.55 3.58 6.60
C GLN A 87 -6.07 3.69 6.78
N VAL A 88 -6.59 4.89 6.66
CA VAL A 88 -8.03 5.17 6.60
C VAL A 88 -8.43 5.48 5.17
N ILE A 89 -9.72 5.42 4.87
CA ILE A 89 -10.21 5.54 3.49
C ILE A 89 -9.92 6.92 2.86
N SER A 90 -9.86 7.98 3.64
CA SER A 90 -9.47 9.32 3.15
C SER A 90 -8.02 9.35 2.66
N ASP A 91 -7.13 8.59 3.31
CA ASP A 91 -5.73 8.47 2.88
C ASP A 91 -5.65 7.64 1.61
N ALA A 92 -6.42 6.54 1.55
CA ALA A 92 -6.56 5.71 0.35
C ALA A 92 -6.99 6.55 -0.86
N TYR A 93 -8.02 7.38 -0.72
CA TYR A 93 -8.46 8.30 -1.77
C TYR A 93 -7.32 9.24 -2.23
N SER A 94 -6.59 9.82 -1.28
CA SER A 94 -5.48 10.74 -1.60
C SER A 94 -4.35 10.03 -2.35
N TYR A 95 -4.02 8.79 -1.95
CA TYR A 95 -3.00 7.99 -2.63
C TYR A 95 -3.43 7.57 -4.03
N LEU A 96 -4.71 7.22 -4.21
CA LEU A 96 -5.25 6.84 -5.51
C LEU A 96 -5.23 7.98 -6.52
N LYS A 97 -5.53 9.22 -6.11
CA LYS A 97 -5.38 10.38 -6.99
C LYS A 97 -3.98 10.49 -7.56
N VAL A 98 -2.97 10.40 -6.70
CA VAL A 98 -1.57 10.47 -7.13
C VAL A 98 -1.18 9.27 -7.99
N ALA A 99 -1.67 8.08 -7.65
CA ALA A 99 -1.38 6.86 -8.41
C ALA A 99 -1.96 6.93 -9.83
N ILE A 100 -3.20 7.36 -9.96
CA ILE A 100 -3.87 7.51 -11.26
C ILE A 100 -3.17 8.57 -12.11
N GLU A 101 -2.85 9.75 -11.55
CA GLU A 101 -2.16 10.83 -12.26
C GLU A 101 -0.77 10.44 -12.79
N ASN A 102 -0.08 9.51 -12.13
CA ASN A 102 1.30 9.16 -12.48
C ASN A 102 1.42 7.83 -13.22
N GLN A 103 0.53 6.89 -12.99
CA GLN A 103 0.67 5.52 -13.49
C GLN A 103 -0.44 5.09 -14.45
N HIS A 104 -1.61 5.74 -14.46
CA HIS A 104 -2.77 5.35 -15.26
C HIS A 104 -3.04 3.83 -15.18
N PRO A 105 -3.22 3.27 -13.96
CA PRO A 105 -3.35 1.83 -13.78
C PRO A 105 -4.61 1.30 -14.48
N LYS A 106 -4.60 0.03 -14.84
CA LYS A 106 -5.76 -0.67 -15.41
C LYS A 106 -6.74 -1.12 -14.31
N ILE A 107 -6.17 -1.52 -13.18
CA ILE A 107 -6.93 -2.08 -12.06
C ILE A 107 -6.48 -1.41 -10.76
N ILE A 108 -7.44 -1.06 -9.94
CA ILE A 108 -7.24 -0.72 -8.52
C ILE A 108 -7.90 -1.80 -7.68
N MET A 109 -7.13 -2.39 -6.76
CA MET A 109 -7.61 -3.33 -5.78
C MET A 109 -7.62 -2.68 -4.41
N MET A 110 -8.81 -2.31 -3.90
CA MET A 110 -8.97 -1.64 -2.62
C MET A 110 -9.29 -2.64 -1.51
N GLU A 111 -8.43 -2.65 -0.48
CA GLU A 111 -8.66 -3.48 0.71
C GLU A 111 -9.89 -2.99 1.48
N ALA A 112 -10.90 -3.86 1.60
CA ALA A 112 -12.21 -3.51 2.13
C ALA A 112 -12.21 -3.13 3.61
N ASN A 113 -11.19 -3.57 4.39
CA ASN A 113 -11.12 -3.26 5.82
C ASN A 113 -10.96 -1.75 6.10
N VAL A 114 -10.38 -0.98 5.16
CA VAL A 114 -10.23 0.48 5.32
C VAL A 114 -11.58 1.21 5.41
N MET A 115 -12.65 0.64 4.83
CA MET A 115 -14.01 1.18 4.90
C MET A 115 -14.55 1.25 6.34
N PHE A 116 -14.10 0.34 7.20
CA PHE A 116 -14.59 0.21 8.59
C PHE A 116 -13.72 0.96 9.60
N ARG A 117 -12.58 1.51 9.18
CA ARG A 117 -11.70 2.24 10.10
C ARG A 117 -12.25 3.61 10.43
N ASN A 118 -12.48 3.85 11.73
CA ASN A 118 -12.94 5.15 12.20
C ASN A 118 -11.72 6.05 12.52
N PRO A 119 -11.51 7.15 11.75
CA PRO A 119 -10.39 8.07 11.99
C PRO A 119 -10.43 8.74 13.37
N SER A 120 -11.64 8.95 13.93
CA SER A 120 -11.79 9.58 15.24
C SER A 120 -11.29 8.72 16.40
N LYS A 121 -11.21 7.40 16.19
CA LYS A 121 -10.70 6.44 17.20
C LYS A 121 -9.16 6.31 17.22
N ARG A 122 -8.44 7.05 16.37
CA ARG A 122 -6.97 7.09 16.45
C ARG A 122 -6.54 7.64 17.81
N LYS A 123 -5.63 6.95 18.48
CA LYS A 123 -5.05 7.43 19.75
C LYS A 123 -4.37 8.79 19.52
N PHE A 124 -4.36 9.65 20.50
CA PHE A 124 -3.78 11.00 20.40
C PHE A 124 -2.33 10.97 19.88
N LYS A 125 -1.51 10.03 20.36
CA LYS A 125 -0.14 9.80 19.88
C LYS A 125 -0.10 9.46 18.38
N ASP A 126 -1.04 8.62 17.92
CA ASP A 126 -1.11 8.22 16.51
C ASP A 126 -1.61 9.37 15.63
N LYS A 127 -2.49 10.24 16.18
CA LYS A 127 -2.92 11.48 15.49
C LYS A 127 -1.75 12.45 15.32
N ILE A 128 -0.96 12.67 16.37
CA ILE A 128 0.24 13.52 16.29
C ILE A 128 1.27 12.91 15.34
N ALA A 129 1.56 11.63 15.45
CA ALA A 129 2.50 10.95 14.55
C ALA A 129 2.03 11.03 13.09
N TYR A 130 0.72 10.89 12.85
CA TYR A 130 0.12 11.07 11.54
C TYR A 130 0.33 12.50 11.03
N ILE A 131 -0.02 13.52 11.82
CA ILE A 131 0.16 14.94 11.45
C ILE A 131 1.63 15.24 11.18
N LEU A 132 2.54 14.77 12.03
CA LEU A 132 3.99 14.96 11.85
C LEU A 132 4.49 14.32 10.56
N LYS A 133 4.06 13.11 10.24
CA LYS A 133 4.42 12.44 8.97
C LYS A 133 3.86 13.17 7.75
N GLN A 134 2.74 13.89 7.91
CA GLN A 134 2.14 14.71 6.87
C GLN A 134 2.91 16.01 6.66
N LEU A 135 3.28 16.66 7.77
CA LEU A 135 3.99 17.95 7.76
C LEU A 135 5.49 17.78 7.48
N VAL A 136 6.07 16.65 7.86
CA VAL A 136 7.49 16.34 7.72
C VAL A 136 7.66 14.94 7.12
N PRO A 137 7.38 14.74 5.84
CA PRO A 137 7.44 13.43 5.17
C PRO A 137 8.80 12.74 5.30
N ILE A 138 9.89 13.52 5.43
CA ILE A 138 11.25 13.00 5.63
C ILE A 138 11.35 12.09 6.87
N ALA A 139 10.48 12.25 7.87
CA ALA A 139 10.46 11.37 9.03
C ALA A 139 10.21 9.89 8.66
N LYS A 140 9.53 9.63 7.53
CA LYS A 140 9.34 8.28 6.97
C LYS A 140 10.59 7.79 6.23
N TYR A 141 11.36 8.71 5.64
CA TYR A 141 12.47 8.41 4.75
C TYR A 141 13.84 8.76 5.36
N HIS A 142 13.90 9.10 6.65
CA HIS A 142 15.12 9.55 7.33
C HIS A 142 16.31 8.58 7.19
N ASP A 143 16.05 7.27 7.09
CA ASP A 143 17.11 6.27 6.89
C ASP A 143 17.69 6.25 5.48
N ASN A 144 17.10 6.96 4.54
CA ASN A 144 17.58 6.99 3.16
C ASN A 144 18.93 7.65 3.01
N TRP A 145 19.35 8.55 3.93
CA TRP A 145 20.68 9.13 3.93
C TRP A 145 21.81 8.09 3.97
N LYS A 146 21.56 6.94 4.59
CA LYS A 146 22.51 5.83 4.65
C LYS A 146 22.87 5.29 3.25
N LYS A 147 21.98 5.45 2.29
CA LYS A 147 22.19 5.06 0.89
C LYS A 147 23.14 6.02 0.15
N TYR A 148 23.27 7.26 0.63
CA TYR A 148 24.14 8.26 0.04
C TYR A 148 25.58 8.24 0.57
N ILE A 149 25.80 7.73 1.79
CA ILE A 149 27.16 7.63 2.38
C ILE A 149 27.98 6.51 1.72
N GLY A 150 27.32 5.49 1.14
CA GLY A 150 27.96 4.37 0.46
C GLY A 150 28.38 4.62 -0.99
N GLY A 151 28.29 5.87 -1.47
CA GLY A 151 28.64 6.26 -2.84
C GLY A 151 27.46 6.90 -3.59
N PHE A 152 27.70 8.09 -4.15
CA PHE A 152 26.70 8.81 -4.96
C PHE A 152 26.33 8.01 -6.21
N SER A 153 25.34 7.17 -6.12
CA SER A 153 24.66 6.64 -7.30
C SER A 153 23.46 7.52 -7.62
N LYS A 154 23.62 8.35 -8.61
CA LYS A 154 22.66 9.36 -9.06
C LYS A 154 21.39 8.79 -9.69
N ASN A 155 21.33 7.48 -9.90
CA ASN A 155 20.23 6.82 -10.58
C ASN A 155 19.88 5.50 -9.90
N ASN A 156 18.65 5.35 -9.54
CA ASN A 156 17.91 4.12 -9.21
C ASN A 156 17.48 4.02 -7.75
N TRP A 157 16.52 4.84 -7.38
CA TRP A 157 15.56 4.48 -6.36
C TRP A 157 14.69 3.35 -6.91
N ILE A 158 15.21 2.13 -6.90
CA ILE A 158 14.41 0.95 -7.13
C ILE A 158 13.94 0.55 -5.74
N ASN A 159 12.64 0.68 -5.48
CA ASN A 159 12.03 0.04 -4.33
C ASN A 159 11.84 -1.44 -4.70
N PRO A 160 12.70 -2.36 -4.25
CA PRO A 160 12.59 -3.76 -4.64
C PRO A 160 11.30 -4.39 -4.14
N ASP A 161 10.77 -3.87 -3.05
CA ASP A 161 9.57 -4.42 -2.42
C ASP A 161 8.27 -3.86 -3.02
N LYS A 162 8.35 -2.79 -3.83
CA LYS A 162 7.19 -2.13 -4.45
C LYS A 162 6.04 -1.87 -3.47
N GLY A 163 6.36 -1.45 -2.24
CA GLY A 163 5.42 -1.24 -1.14
C GLY A 163 5.20 -2.44 -0.22
N TYR A 164 5.59 -3.64 -0.63
CA TYR A 164 5.52 -4.85 0.18
C TYR A 164 6.53 -4.83 1.33
N LYS A 165 6.18 -5.45 2.45
CA LYS A 165 7.09 -5.66 3.57
C LYS A 165 7.39 -7.14 3.74
N TYR A 166 8.62 -7.54 3.42
CA TYR A 166 9.09 -8.91 3.61
C TYR A 166 9.22 -9.21 5.11
N ILE A 167 8.40 -10.13 5.62
CA ILE A 167 8.30 -10.45 7.04
C ILE A 167 8.54 -11.94 7.24
N THR A 168 9.55 -12.28 8.05
CA THR A 168 9.92 -13.67 8.33
C THR A 168 9.42 -14.19 9.68
N ASP A 169 8.96 -13.30 10.57
CA ASP A 169 8.45 -13.71 11.89
C ASP A 169 7.30 -14.72 11.76
N ILE A 170 7.31 -15.71 12.64
CA ILE A 170 6.26 -16.72 12.75
C ILE A 170 5.74 -16.70 14.19
N LYS A 171 4.47 -16.29 14.37
CA LYS A 171 3.74 -16.41 15.64
C LYS A 171 2.40 -17.05 15.36
N SER A 172 2.31 -18.35 15.60
CA SER A 172 1.16 -19.17 15.26
C SER A 172 -0.15 -18.69 15.90
N SER A 173 -1.25 -18.88 15.18
CA SER A 173 -2.59 -18.70 15.72
C SER A 173 -3.26 -20.07 15.92
N LYS A 174 -3.95 -20.20 17.07
CA LYS A 174 -4.73 -21.41 17.41
C LYS A 174 -6.16 -21.36 16.87
N ASN A 175 -6.64 -20.19 16.45
CA ASN A 175 -8.01 -20.01 15.97
C ASN A 175 -8.13 -20.56 14.54
N LYS A 176 -8.84 -21.66 14.37
CA LYS A 176 -9.02 -22.30 13.06
C LYS A 176 -10.23 -21.76 12.29
N ASN A 177 -11.25 -21.29 12.99
CA ASN A 177 -12.48 -20.82 12.37
C ASN A 177 -12.85 -19.44 12.91
N TYR A 178 -12.59 -18.38 12.16
CA TYR A 178 -12.90 -17.01 12.51
C TYR A 178 -14.00 -16.39 11.63
N MET A 179 -14.33 -17.04 10.51
CA MET A 179 -15.38 -16.63 9.59
C MET A 179 -16.68 -17.37 9.91
N HIS A 180 -17.15 -17.22 11.17
CA HIS A 180 -18.47 -17.74 11.54
C HIS A 180 -19.56 -17.02 10.78
N PHE A 181 -20.45 -17.78 10.16
CA PHE A 181 -21.59 -17.26 9.42
C PHE A 181 -22.42 -16.28 10.28
N SER A 182 -22.86 -15.21 9.67
CA SER A 182 -23.70 -14.18 10.30
C SER A 182 -24.54 -13.50 9.23
N ASN A 183 -25.82 -13.26 9.54
CA ASN A 183 -26.71 -12.43 8.70
C ASN A 183 -26.60 -10.94 9.05
N LYS A 184 -25.77 -10.57 10.04
CA LYS A 184 -25.60 -9.18 10.47
C LYS A 184 -24.58 -8.45 9.59
N TYR A 185 -24.71 -7.13 9.52
CA TYR A 185 -23.80 -6.23 8.83
C TYR A 185 -22.91 -5.48 9.82
N GLU A 186 -21.70 -5.15 9.42
CA GLU A 186 -20.84 -4.23 10.15
C GLU A 186 -21.14 -2.80 9.68
N MET A 187 -21.27 -1.87 10.61
CA MET A 187 -21.53 -0.47 10.26
C MET A 187 -20.27 0.21 9.74
N ILE A 188 -20.42 0.96 8.66
CA ILE A 188 -19.40 1.86 8.15
C ILE A 188 -19.58 3.23 8.81
N PRO A 189 -18.50 3.87 9.32
CA PRO A 189 -18.59 5.26 9.78
C PRO A 189 -19.11 6.17 8.66
N GLU A 190 -20.09 7.00 8.94
CA GLU A 190 -20.78 7.86 7.96
C GLU A 190 -19.78 8.67 7.09
N GLN A 191 -18.78 9.26 7.70
CA GLN A 191 -17.72 9.98 7.01
C GLN A 191 -16.95 9.14 5.98
N ASN A 192 -16.93 7.80 6.12
CA ASN A 192 -16.23 6.93 5.20
C ASN A 192 -17.07 6.63 3.96
N ILE A 193 -18.40 6.71 4.05
CA ILE A 193 -19.31 6.48 2.91
C ILE A 193 -18.98 7.47 1.79
N HIS A 194 -18.84 8.74 2.11
CA HIS A 194 -18.47 9.77 1.16
C HIS A 194 -17.12 9.50 0.44
N TYR A 195 -16.13 8.93 1.14
CA TYR A 195 -14.85 8.57 0.49
C TYR A 195 -14.96 7.30 -0.35
N ILE A 196 -15.85 6.37 -0.01
CA ILE A 196 -16.15 5.20 -0.87
C ILE A 196 -16.70 5.69 -2.21
N GLU A 197 -17.70 6.57 -2.18
CA GLU A 197 -18.30 7.17 -3.37
C GLU A 197 -17.24 7.90 -4.21
N LYS A 198 -16.43 8.76 -3.57
CA LYS A 198 -15.33 9.47 -4.27
C LYS A 198 -14.31 8.54 -4.94
N ILE A 199 -13.99 7.42 -4.33
CA ILE A 199 -13.06 6.44 -4.93
C ILE A 199 -13.72 5.77 -6.13
N ILE A 200 -14.99 5.40 -6.02
CA ILE A 200 -15.75 4.80 -7.12
C ILE A 200 -15.83 5.75 -8.30
N ASP A 201 -16.18 7.01 -8.06
CA ASP A 201 -16.28 8.04 -9.10
C ASP A 201 -14.90 8.32 -9.74
N LEU A 202 -13.86 8.47 -8.93
CA LEU A 202 -12.49 8.66 -9.41
C LEU A 202 -12.04 7.53 -10.35
N CYS A 203 -12.37 6.28 -10.02
CA CYS A 203 -12.04 5.14 -10.86
C CYS A 203 -12.85 5.15 -12.17
N LYS A 204 -14.16 5.45 -12.11
CA LYS A 204 -15.03 5.56 -13.29
C LYS A 204 -14.56 6.66 -14.23
N GLU A 205 -14.28 7.85 -13.73
CA GLU A 205 -13.84 9.01 -14.51
C GLU A 205 -12.52 8.75 -15.25
N ASN A 206 -11.67 7.86 -14.71
CA ASN A 206 -10.38 7.53 -15.28
C ASN A 206 -10.37 6.17 -16.03
N ASN A 207 -11.52 5.52 -16.22
CA ASN A 207 -11.65 4.21 -16.85
C ASN A 207 -10.80 3.12 -16.19
N VAL A 208 -10.69 3.16 -14.87
CA VAL A 208 -9.95 2.18 -14.06
C VAL A 208 -10.92 1.19 -13.44
N LYS A 209 -10.65 -0.10 -13.60
CA LYS A 209 -11.45 -1.15 -12.94
C LYS A 209 -11.17 -1.12 -11.44
N LEU A 210 -12.20 -0.83 -10.63
CA LEU A 210 -12.11 -0.95 -9.17
C LEU A 210 -12.59 -2.34 -8.72
N VAL A 211 -11.78 -3.01 -7.90
CA VAL A 211 -12.09 -4.30 -7.27
C VAL A 211 -11.95 -4.14 -5.76
N LEU A 212 -12.96 -4.53 -5.01
CA LEU A 212 -12.84 -4.66 -3.55
C LEU A 212 -12.17 -6.00 -3.23
N VAL A 213 -11.24 -5.99 -2.27
CA VAL A 213 -10.58 -7.21 -1.82
C VAL A 213 -10.45 -7.20 -0.30
N SER A 214 -10.62 -8.34 0.36
CA SER A 214 -10.31 -8.45 1.79
C SER A 214 -9.16 -9.42 2.00
N MET A 215 -8.09 -8.95 2.63
CA MET A 215 -6.91 -9.77 2.93
C MET A 215 -7.18 -10.74 4.08
N PRO A 216 -6.56 -11.94 4.09
CA PRO A 216 -6.74 -12.90 5.16
C PRO A 216 -6.30 -12.33 6.51
N SER A 217 -7.21 -12.28 7.49
CA SER A 217 -6.91 -11.81 8.83
C SER A 217 -7.91 -12.33 9.86
N GLN A 218 -7.44 -13.18 10.76
CA GLN A 218 -8.28 -13.72 11.83
C GLN A 218 -8.69 -12.67 12.88
N LYS A 219 -8.02 -11.52 12.94
CA LYS A 219 -8.32 -10.47 13.91
C LYS A 219 -9.07 -9.28 13.33
N SER A 220 -8.82 -8.96 12.06
CA SER A 220 -9.36 -7.75 11.44
C SER A 220 -10.60 -8.00 10.60
N TRP A 221 -10.85 -9.24 10.18
CA TRP A 221 -11.97 -9.58 9.33
C TRP A 221 -12.97 -10.54 9.98
N ARG A 222 -14.24 -10.38 9.63
CA ARG A 222 -15.38 -11.20 10.12
C ARG A 222 -16.50 -11.21 9.09
N TYR A 223 -17.39 -12.17 9.22
CA TYR A 223 -18.53 -12.35 8.30
C TYR A 223 -19.43 -11.11 8.19
N LYS A 224 -19.58 -10.32 9.27
CA LYS A 224 -20.33 -9.06 9.22
C LYS A 224 -19.72 -8.04 8.25
N LYS A 225 -18.40 -7.93 8.21
CA LYS A 225 -17.70 -7.06 7.26
C LYS A 225 -17.81 -7.59 5.84
N HIS A 226 -17.71 -8.91 5.65
CA HIS A 226 -18.01 -9.58 4.39
C HIS A 226 -19.36 -9.16 3.83
N ASN A 227 -20.42 -9.29 4.64
CA ASN A 227 -21.78 -8.93 4.22
C ASN A 227 -21.89 -7.47 3.78
N THR A 228 -21.29 -6.55 4.54
CA THR A 228 -21.31 -5.12 4.20
C THR A 228 -20.53 -4.83 2.92
N ALA A 229 -19.33 -5.40 2.78
CA ALA A 229 -18.50 -5.21 1.58
C ALA A 229 -19.19 -5.81 0.35
N SER A 230 -19.79 -7.00 0.46
CA SER A 230 -20.56 -7.64 -0.61
C SER A 230 -21.76 -6.78 -1.04
N LYS A 231 -22.48 -6.20 -0.08
CA LYS A 231 -23.60 -5.30 -0.36
C LYS A 231 -23.15 -4.07 -1.14
N ILE A 232 -22.09 -3.39 -0.68
CA ILE A 232 -21.54 -2.21 -1.38
C ILE A 232 -21.08 -2.59 -2.78
N ALA A 233 -20.38 -3.70 -2.95
CA ALA A 233 -19.95 -4.17 -4.24
C ALA A 233 -21.13 -4.39 -5.19
N LEU A 234 -22.17 -5.07 -4.74
CA LEU A 234 -23.37 -5.35 -5.51
C LEU A 234 -24.08 -4.05 -5.92
N GLU A 235 -24.33 -3.13 -4.99
CA GLU A 235 -25.02 -1.86 -5.23
C GLU A 235 -24.26 -0.96 -6.23
N ASN A 236 -22.92 -1.06 -6.26
CA ASN A 236 -22.08 -0.26 -7.14
C ASN A 236 -21.56 -1.01 -8.37
N LYS A 237 -22.00 -2.25 -8.59
CA LYS A 237 -21.56 -3.12 -9.70
C LYS A 237 -20.03 -3.34 -9.72
N LEU A 238 -19.45 -3.50 -8.52
CA LEU A 238 -18.03 -3.80 -8.34
C LEU A 238 -17.83 -5.29 -8.13
N GLU A 239 -16.67 -5.82 -8.49
CA GLU A 239 -16.23 -7.12 -8.00
C GLU A 239 -15.77 -7.04 -6.55
N PHE A 240 -16.05 -8.10 -5.78
CA PHE A 240 -15.52 -8.28 -4.43
C PHE A 240 -14.89 -9.65 -4.28
N ILE A 241 -13.64 -9.70 -3.87
CA ILE A 241 -12.87 -10.91 -3.61
C ILE A 241 -12.60 -11.01 -2.11
N ASP A 242 -13.31 -11.91 -1.44
CA ASP A 242 -13.02 -12.19 -0.02
C ASP A 242 -12.01 -13.33 0.12
N LEU A 243 -10.75 -12.96 0.31
CA LEU A 243 -9.65 -13.92 0.47
C LEU A 243 -9.71 -14.69 1.80
N ASN A 244 -10.60 -14.30 2.74
CA ASN A 244 -10.85 -15.05 3.96
C ASN A 244 -11.79 -16.27 3.72
N LEU A 245 -12.54 -16.25 2.62
CA LEU A 245 -13.41 -17.34 2.19
C LEU A 245 -12.83 -18.13 1.00
N ALA A 246 -11.80 -17.58 0.35
CA ALA A 246 -11.12 -18.26 -0.74
C ALA A 246 -10.25 -19.43 -0.23
N ASN A 247 -10.15 -20.49 -1.03
CA ASN A 247 -9.28 -21.63 -0.71
C ASN A 247 -7.81 -21.30 -1.03
N LEU A 248 -7.15 -20.60 -0.12
CA LEU A 248 -5.73 -20.18 -0.22
C LEU A 248 -4.77 -21.16 0.44
N ASN A 249 -5.28 -22.17 1.16
CA ASN A 249 -4.47 -23.07 1.97
C ASN A 249 -3.55 -22.32 2.96
N ILE A 250 -4.03 -21.24 3.58
CA ILE A 250 -3.30 -20.53 4.63
C ILE A 250 -3.18 -21.42 5.87
N ASP A 251 -1.95 -21.74 6.25
CA ASP A 251 -1.68 -22.39 7.53
C ASP A 251 -1.40 -21.35 8.61
N TRP A 252 -2.37 -21.12 9.46
CA TRP A 252 -2.28 -20.13 10.55
C TRP A 252 -1.24 -20.51 11.62
N LYS A 253 -0.58 -21.65 11.53
CA LYS A 253 0.56 -22.00 12.37
C LYS A 253 1.87 -21.40 11.85
N THR A 254 2.03 -21.32 10.54
CA THR A 254 3.28 -20.94 9.89
C THR A 254 3.20 -19.65 9.08
N ASP A 255 2.04 -19.30 8.53
CA ASP A 255 1.86 -18.24 7.54
C ASP A 255 1.53 -16.86 8.15
N THR A 256 1.57 -16.74 9.48
CA THR A 256 1.24 -15.52 10.22
C THR A 256 2.38 -15.05 11.11
N LYS A 257 2.60 -13.72 11.15
CA LYS A 257 3.67 -13.11 11.96
C LYS A 257 3.25 -12.78 13.40
N ASP A 258 1.93 -12.67 13.68
CA ASP A 258 1.42 -12.06 14.91
C ASP A 258 0.07 -12.64 15.37
N ASN A 259 0.01 -13.97 15.43
CA ASN A 259 -1.15 -14.72 15.93
C ASN A 259 -2.42 -14.48 15.07
N GLY A 260 -2.29 -14.46 13.75
CA GLY A 260 -3.41 -14.40 12.82
C GLY A 260 -3.90 -12.99 12.49
N SER A 261 -3.18 -11.94 12.84
CA SER A 261 -3.54 -10.57 12.42
C SER A 261 -3.03 -10.25 11.02
N HIS A 262 -1.75 -10.53 10.76
CA HIS A 262 -1.10 -10.31 9.47
C HIS A 262 -0.40 -11.58 8.99
N LEU A 263 -0.28 -11.71 7.69
CA LEU A 263 0.52 -12.76 7.08
C LEU A 263 2.02 -12.42 7.17
N ASN A 264 2.84 -13.44 7.02
CA ASN A 264 4.25 -13.33 6.74
C ASN A 264 4.54 -13.68 5.27
N TYR A 265 5.82 -13.81 4.89
CA TYR A 265 6.20 -14.09 3.50
C TYR A 265 5.61 -15.39 2.93
N LEU A 266 5.42 -16.43 3.76
CA LEU A 266 4.80 -17.71 3.34
C LEU A 266 3.34 -17.51 2.94
N GLY A 267 2.58 -16.81 3.79
CA GLY A 267 1.20 -16.47 3.49
C GLY A 267 1.08 -15.49 2.32
N ALA A 268 1.98 -14.50 2.24
CA ALA A 268 2.03 -13.54 1.15
C ALA A 268 2.24 -14.20 -0.22
N LYS A 269 3.12 -15.21 -0.33
CA LYS A 269 3.29 -16.00 -1.57
C LYS A 269 1.98 -16.63 -2.03
N LYS A 270 1.21 -17.23 -1.13
CA LYS A 270 -0.06 -17.89 -1.44
C LYS A 270 -1.10 -16.89 -1.95
N VAL A 271 -1.21 -15.74 -1.27
CA VAL A 271 -2.12 -14.66 -1.66
C VAL A 271 -1.70 -14.05 -3.00
N SER A 272 -0.42 -13.74 -3.18
CA SER A 272 0.11 -13.16 -4.41
C SER A 272 -0.11 -14.06 -5.62
N ASN A 273 0.07 -15.39 -5.45
CA ASN A 273 -0.20 -16.34 -6.51
C ASN A 273 -1.70 -16.42 -6.87
N TYR A 274 -2.58 -16.36 -5.88
CA TYR A 274 -4.03 -16.32 -6.13
C TYR A 274 -4.43 -15.05 -6.90
N ILE A 275 -3.93 -13.91 -6.46
CA ILE A 275 -4.18 -12.62 -7.14
C ILE A 275 -3.59 -12.61 -8.54
N GLY A 276 -2.38 -13.14 -8.75
CA GLY A 276 -1.79 -13.25 -10.09
C GLY A 276 -2.66 -14.07 -11.06
N LYS A 277 -3.22 -15.18 -10.59
CA LYS A 277 -4.20 -15.98 -11.37
C LYS A 277 -5.49 -15.19 -11.65
N TYR A 278 -5.98 -14.46 -10.67
CA TYR A 278 -7.14 -13.58 -10.88
C TYR A 278 -6.85 -12.55 -11.96
N LEU A 279 -5.71 -11.85 -11.86
CA LEU A 279 -5.31 -10.82 -12.83
C LEU A 279 -5.19 -11.39 -14.24
N MET A 280 -4.63 -12.60 -14.40
CA MET A 280 -4.56 -13.31 -15.68
C MET A 280 -5.94 -13.46 -16.33
N ASN A 281 -6.94 -13.83 -15.54
CA ASN A 281 -8.31 -14.04 -16.04
C ASN A 281 -9.04 -12.74 -16.40
N THR A 282 -8.53 -11.57 -15.98
CA THR A 282 -9.14 -10.28 -16.33
C THR A 282 -8.89 -9.87 -17.77
N ASN A 283 -7.83 -10.36 -18.40
CA ASN A 283 -7.32 -9.93 -19.71
C ASN A 283 -7.03 -8.41 -19.81
N LEU A 284 -6.89 -7.71 -18.68
CA LEU A 284 -6.63 -6.26 -18.64
C LEU A 284 -5.14 -5.94 -18.48
N VAL A 285 -4.36 -6.86 -17.94
CA VAL A 285 -2.93 -6.71 -17.72
C VAL A 285 -2.15 -7.63 -18.65
N VAL A 286 -0.92 -7.25 -18.97
CA VAL A 286 -0.07 -8.00 -19.88
C VAL A 286 1.26 -8.37 -19.22
N ASP A 287 1.89 -9.43 -19.69
CA ASP A 287 3.24 -9.81 -19.27
C ASP A 287 4.26 -8.86 -19.87
N HIS A 288 4.96 -8.11 -19.02
CA HIS A 288 5.94 -7.09 -19.43
C HIS A 288 7.39 -7.60 -19.43
N ARG A 289 7.65 -8.90 -19.17
CA ARG A 289 9.00 -9.43 -19.05
C ARG A 289 9.85 -9.31 -20.33
N ASN A 290 9.24 -9.23 -21.47
CA ASN A 290 9.96 -9.06 -22.74
C ASN A 290 10.14 -7.58 -23.17
N ASP A 291 9.75 -6.63 -22.33
CA ASP A 291 9.83 -5.20 -22.63
C ASP A 291 10.98 -4.52 -21.87
N ILE A 292 11.95 -3.97 -22.58
CA ILE A 292 13.13 -3.32 -22.01
C ILE A 292 12.78 -2.15 -21.08
N ARG A 293 11.59 -1.55 -21.23
CA ARG A 293 11.13 -0.48 -20.35
C ARG A 293 11.04 -0.91 -18.88
N TYR A 294 10.92 -2.21 -18.64
CA TYR A 294 10.75 -2.83 -17.32
C TYR A 294 12.02 -3.50 -16.79
N GLU A 295 13.19 -3.21 -17.36
CA GLU A 295 14.49 -3.74 -16.87
C GLU A 295 14.70 -3.50 -15.35
N SER A 296 14.19 -2.37 -14.84
CA SER A 296 14.25 -2.07 -13.41
C SER A 296 13.53 -3.09 -12.51
N TRP A 297 12.53 -3.79 -13.05
CA TRP A 297 11.80 -4.84 -12.35
C TRP A 297 12.63 -6.10 -12.17
N TYR A 298 13.46 -6.46 -13.15
CA TYR A 298 14.42 -7.56 -13.01
C TYR A 298 15.46 -7.24 -11.93
N LYS A 299 15.99 -6.03 -11.92
CA LYS A 299 16.94 -5.58 -10.88
C LYS A 299 16.28 -5.56 -9.48
N ALA A 300 14.99 -5.26 -9.42
CA ALA A 300 14.22 -5.32 -8.18
C ALA A 300 14.01 -6.78 -7.74
N LEU A 301 13.69 -7.69 -8.67
CA LEU A 301 13.53 -9.12 -8.39
C LEU A 301 14.82 -9.74 -7.84
N GLU A 302 15.97 -9.48 -8.46
CA GLU A 302 17.28 -9.95 -7.96
C GLU A 302 17.54 -9.52 -6.52
N LYS A 303 17.18 -8.28 -6.16
CA LYS A 303 17.31 -7.80 -4.78
C LYS A 303 16.34 -8.48 -3.83
N TYR A 304 15.10 -8.70 -4.28
CA TYR A 304 14.09 -9.40 -3.52
C TYR A 304 14.51 -10.85 -3.25
N GLU A 305 15.02 -11.55 -4.25
CA GLU A 305 15.51 -12.93 -4.14
C GLU A 305 16.68 -13.04 -3.17
N LYS A 306 17.66 -12.12 -3.22
CA LYS A 306 18.76 -12.08 -2.25
C LYS A 306 18.28 -11.98 -0.81
N VAL A 307 17.22 -11.23 -0.55
CA VAL A 307 16.62 -11.14 0.79
C VAL A 307 15.88 -12.41 1.16
N SER A 308 15.27 -13.10 0.19
CA SER A 308 14.49 -14.33 0.41
C SER A 308 15.36 -15.59 0.56
N PHE A 309 16.54 -15.64 -0.08
CA PHE A 309 17.44 -16.80 -0.03
C PHE A 309 18.49 -16.74 1.09
N ASN A 310 18.80 -15.53 1.62
CA ASN A 310 19.79 -15.37 2.69
C ASN A 310 19.21 -15.51 4.10
N LYS A 311 18.06 -16.13 4.25
CA LYS A 311 17.38 -16.43 5.52
C LYS A 311 16.81 -17.84 5.50
#